data_8b3abe4ee6291481825827119811c9c8
#
_entry.id   8b3abe4ee6291481825827119811c9c8
#
_cell.length_a   1.000
_cell.length_b   1.000
_cell.length_c   1.000
_cell.angle_alpha   90.00
_cell.angle_beta   90.00
_cell.angle_gamma   90.00
#
_symmetry.space_group_name_H-M   'P 1'
#
loop_
_entity.id
_entity.type
_entity.pdbx_description
1 polymer ?
#
loop_
_entity_poly.entity_id
_entity_poly.type
_entity_poly.pdbx_seq_one_letter_code
_entity_poly.pdbx_strand_id
1 'polypeptide(L)'
;MKEIKKQVNAWIEANADSIVRDTVRLIKKYSPRTAGTEEKPFGEGPYEALMEFFSVCDDLGFAHQNMDNCIGVADLGEGEPEIGILCHLDVVPIGPGWTMPATEGIVKDGKIFGRGAIDDKGPAVATLYAMKAIKEMGVELKKPVRFIVGTDEESGSEDIPHYKKYAKMPSMLFTPDGGYPVINIEKGMSRNEFARAYTVSELLPRIAYAKGGATINAVPGEACCRIEGMNAAEAESYYHALPCGVKAAAAAVDGGVEISFKGTSAHASTPDEGINAVTGMIAYLSALPLANADEKETVSALCRLFPHGKVNGEGVNLDIKDEKSGALTCAFSVFSLENGKAAGKCDIRFPVCTSVPEVKERIGAALAAEQFELTASRGSEPHETPEEGAFVQTLLRTYHEETGNEAYCVAIGGGTYVHHEEGGVAFGAEFPGAADHHMHGPDEFVEIEELVLNAKIFAQAILNLQEV
;
A
#
# COMPACT_ATOMS: atom_id res chain seq x y z
N MET A 1 -36.15 -11.16 -7.38
CA MET A 1 -34.87 -10.53 -7.09
C MET A 1 -34.97 -9.40 -6.03
N LYS A 2 -35.77 -8.32 -6.24
CA LYS A 2 -35.83 -7.16 -5.30
C LYS A 2 -36.21 -7.53 -3.85
N GLU A 3 -37.13 -8.47 -3.65
CA GLU A 3 -37.54 -8.92 -2.31
C GLU A 3 -36.41 -9.75 -1.63
N ILE A 4 -35.75 -10.63 -2.40
CA ILE A 4 -34.62 -11.43 -1.91
C ILE A 4 -33.46 -10.52 -1.46
N LYS A 5 -33.14 -9.48 -2.24
CA LYS A 5 -32.11 -8.50 -1.88
C LYS A 5 -32.39 -7.82 -0.53
N LYS A 6 -33.65 -7.43 -0.27
CA LYS A 6 -34.05 -6.86 1.02
C LYS A 6 -33.92 -7.86 2.17
N GLN A 7 -34.31 -9.11 1.94
CA GLN A 7 -34.20 -10.17 2.96
C GLN A 7 -32.73 -10.47 3.30
N VAL A 8 -31.85 -10.51 2.29
CA VAL A 8 -30.39 -10.66 2.47
C VAL A 8 -29.84 -9.52 3.33
N ASN A 9 -30.15 -8.26 3.00
CA ASN A 9 -29.69 -7.10 3.79
C ASN A 9 -30.22 -7.15 5.22
N ALA A 10 -31.51 -7.49 5.42
CA ALA A 10 -32.10 -7.62 6.75
C ALA A 10 -31.46 -8.77 7.57
N TRP A 11 -31.12 -9.87 6.92
CA TRP A 11 -30.41 -10.97 7.59
C TRP A 11 -29.02 -10.54 8.05
N ILE A 12 -28.25 -9.82 7.21
CA ILE A 12 -26.92 -9.28 7.55
C ILE A 12 -27.03 -8.32 8.75
N GLU A 13 -27.98 -7.39 8.74
CA GLU A 13 -28.23 -6.50 9.89
C GLU A 13 -28.53 -7.25 11.16
N ALA A 14 -29.38 -8.27 11.10
CA ALA A 14 -29.73 -9.10 12.27
C ALA A 14 -28.53 -9.92 12.80
N ASN A 15 -27.48 -10.08 12.01
CA ASN A 15 -26.27 -10.83 12.39
C ASN A 15 -25.04 -9.94 12.66
N ALA A 16 -25.22 -8.62 12.81
CA ALA A 16 -24.14 -7.65 13.05
C ALA A 16 -23.23 -8.06 14.23
N ASP A 17 -23.81 -8.49 15.35
CA ASP A 17 -23.03 -8.95 16.52
C ASP A 17 -22.16 -10.18 16.20
N SER A 18 -22.62 -11.05 15.31
CA SER A 18 -21.87 -12.23 14.87
C SER A 18 -20.71 -11.82 13.95
N ILE A 19 -20.93 -10.85 13.06
CA ILE A 19 -19.88 -10.24 12.21
C ILE A 19 -18.77 -9.66 13.12
N VAL A 20 -19.15 -8.85 14.11
CA VAL A 20 -18.21 -8.29 15.08
C VAL A 20 -17.42 -9.37 15.81
N ARG A 21 -18.12 -10.39 16.34
CA ARG A 21 -17.48 -11.51 17.07
C ARG A 21 -16.43 -12.22 16.22
N ASP A 22 -16.74 -12.55 14.97
CA ASP A 22 -15.85 -13.33 14.11
C ASP A 22 -14.71 -12.48 13.54
N THR A 23 -14.93 -11.17 13.33
CA THR A 23 -13.85 -10.22 13.06
C THR A 23 -12.84 -10.16 14.22
N VAL A 24 -13.33 -10.06 15.46
CA VAL A 24 -12.48 -10.07 16.66
C VAL A 24 -11.70 -11.39 16.77
N ARG A 25 -12.30 -12.53 16.41
CA ARG A 25 -11.61 -13.83 16.39
C ARG A 25 -10.40 -13.84 15.45
N LEU A 26 -10.56 -13.31 14.23
CA LEU A 26 -9.47 -13.22 13.26
C LEU A 26 -8.40 -12.21 13.67
N ILE A 27 -8.78 -11.04 14.21
CA ILE A 27 -7.83 -10.04 14.73
C ILE A 27 -6.92 -10.64 15.81
N LYS A 28 -7.45 -11.50 16.70
CA LYS A 28 -6.68 -12.17 17.76
C LYS A 28 -5.61 -13.13 17.22
N LYS A 29 -5.67 -13.50 15.97
CA LYS A 29 -4.60 -14.25 15.29
C LYS A 29 -3.64 -13.27 14.63
N TYR A 30 -2.72 -12.73 15.43
CA TYR A 30 -1.70 -11.81 14.91
C TYR A 30 -0.80 -12.51 13.90
N SER A 31 -0.80 -12.03 12.66
CA SER A 31 -0.35 -12.77 11.48
C SER A 31 0.66 -12.03 10.58
N PRO A 32 1.69 -11.39 11.13
CA PRO A 32 2.74 -10.83 10.27
C PRO A 32 3.57 -11.97 9.66
N ARG A 33 4.05 -11.76 8.44
CA ARG A 33 5.01 -12.70 7.83
C ARG A 33 6.25 -12.85 8.71
N THR A 34 6.68 -14.08 8.92
CA THR A 34 7.92 -14.44 9.62
C THR A 34 8.66 -15.52 8.86
N ALA A 35 9.81 -15.97 9.37
CA ALA A 35 10.54 -17.07 8.76
C ALA A 35 9.66 -18.32 8.66
N GLY A 36 9.47 -18.80 7.44
CA GLY A 36 8.62 -19.95 7.14
C GLY A 36 9.29 -21.28 7.38
N THR A 37 8.46 -22.33 7.42
CA THR A 37 8.84 -23.74 7.37
C THR A 37 8.10 -24.42 6.21
N GLU A 38 8.40 -25.68 5.93
CA GLU A 38 7.66 -26.44 4.91
C GLU A 38 6.16 -26.56 5.23
N GLU A 39 5.81 -26.67 6.52
CA GLU A 39 4.41 -26.78 6.98
C GLU A 39 3.73 -25.40 7.12
N LYS A 40 4.48 -24.32 7.34
CA LYS A 40 4.00 -22.97 7.57
C LYS A 40 4.83 -21.97 6.71
N PRO A 41 4.56 -21.93 5.41
CA PRO A 41 5.44 -21.23 4.45
C PRO A 41 5.70 -19.75 4.76
N PHE A 42 4.70 -19.05 5.33
CA PHE A 42 4.83 -17.62 5.68
C PHE A 42 4.93 -17.36 7.19
N GLY A 43 5.08 -18.43 7.99
CA GLY A 43 5.26 -18.36 9.43
C GLY A 43 4.05 -18.82 10.25
N GLU A 44 4.20 -18.80 11.57
CA GLU A 44 3.18 -19.28 12.51
C GLU A 44 1.89 -18.46 12.47
N GLY A 45 2.02 -17.12 12.51
CA GLY A 45 0.87 -16.22 12.59
C GLY A 45 -0.09 -16.34 11.40
N PRO A 46 0.40 -16.21 10.13
CA PRO A 46 -0.42 -16.42 8.95
C PRO A 46 -1.10 -17.79 8.89
N TYR A 47 -0.38 -18.85 9.30
CA TYR A 47 -0.95 -20.19 9.41
C TYR A 47 -2.09 -20.26 10.45
N GLU A 48 -1.90 -19.68 11.65
CA GLU A 48 -2.94 -19.67 12.67
C GLU A 48 -4.17 -18.85 12.25
N ALA A 49 -3.97 -17.75 11.53
CA ALA A 49 -5.07 -16.96 10.98
C ALA A 49 -5.87 -17.75 9.94
N LEU A 50 -5.20 -18.52 9.08
CA LEU A 50 -5.84 -19.41 8.11
C LEU A 50 -6.64 -20.52 8.80
N MET A 51 -6.11 -21.13 9.85
CA MET A 51 -6.84 -22.16 10.62
C MET A 51 -8.07 -21.58 11.34
N GLU A 52 -7.97 -20.36 11.86
CA GLU A 52 -9.13 -19.68 12.45
C GLU A 52 -10.19 -19.32 11.40
N PHE A 53 -9.78 -18.90 10.21
CA PHE A 53 -10.69 -18.70 9.08
C PHE A 53 -11.48 -19.97 8.75
N PHE A 54 -10.82 -21.14 8.70
CA PHE A 54 -11.53 -22.41 8.49
C PHE A 54 -12.50 -22.74 9.63
N SER A 55 -12.13 -22.44 10.87
CA SER A 55 -13.06 -22.58 12.00
C SER A 55 -14.30 -21.69 11.86
N VAL A 56 -14.15 -20.44 11.35
CA VAL A 56 -15.29 -19.57 11.05
C VAL A 56 -16.12 -20.13 9.90
N CYS A 57 -15.47 -20.68 8.86
CA CYS A 57 -16.18 -21.36 7.77
C CYS A 57 -17.03 -22.53 8.25
N ASP A 58 -16.49 -23.37 9.16
CA ASP A 58 -17.22 -24.49 9.76
C ASP A 58 -18.44 -24.02 10.56
N ASP A 59 -18.28 -22.99 11.39
CA ASP A 59 -19.36 -22.40 12.18
C ASP A 59 -20.49 -21.83 11.29
N LEU A 60 -20.14 -21.28 10.13
CA LEU A 60 -21.07 -20.77 9.13
C LEU A 60 -21.58 -21.85 8.16
N GLY A 61 -21.04 -23.07 8.26
CA GLY A 61 -21.44 -24.23 7.45
C GLY A 61 -20.96 -24.16 6.00
N PHE A 62 -19.82 -23.55 5.74
CA PHE A 62 -19.16 -23.58 4.42
C PHE A 62 -18.19 -24.76 4.34
N ALA A 63 -18.24 -25.48 3.22
CA ALA A 63 -17.13 -26.34 2.85
C ALA A 63 -15.93 -25.46 2.45
N HIS A 64 -14.75 -25.83 2.91
CA HIS A 64 -13.53 -25.11 2.66
C HIS A 64 -12.41 -26.04 2.20
N GLN A 65 -11.39 -25.50 1.57
CA GLN A 65 -10.20 -26.22 1.17
C GLN A 65 -8.94 -25.43 1.52
N ASN A 66 -7.96 -26.14 2.06
CA ASN A 66 -6.63 -25.62 2.36
C ASN A 66 -5.67 -25.96 1.20
N MET A 67 -5.00 -24.95 0.64
CA MET A 67 -4.03 -25.11 -0.42
C MET A 67 -2.62 -24.79 0.11
N ASP A 68 -1.85 -25.83 0.41
CA ASP A 68 -0.45 -25.77 0.85
C ASP A 68 -0.21 -24.94 2.14
N ASN A 69 -1.24 -24.75 3.00
CA ASN A 69 -1.19 -23.85 4.15
C ASN A 69 -0.86 -22.38 3.80
N CYS A 70 -1.10 -22.00 2.55
CA CYS A 70 -0.88 -20.65 2.01
C CYS A 70 -2.18 -19.96 1.68
N ILE A 71 -3.15 -20.70 1.16
CA ILE A 71 -4.44 -20.18 0.67
C ILE A 71 -5.58 -21.02 1.24
N GLY A 72 -6.63 -20.34 1.68
CA GLY A 72 -7.92 -20.94 1.99
C GLY A 72 -8.96 -20.57 0.94
N VAL A 73 -9.86 -21.49 0.64
CA VAL A 73 -11.02 -21.19 -0.22
C VAL A 73 -12.31 -21.69 0.43
N ALA A 74 -13.41 -20.95 0.21
CA ALA A 74 -14.76 -21.35 0.55
C ALA A 74 -15.70 -21.07 -0.64
N ASP A 75 -16.49 -22.04 -1.04
CA ASP A 75 -17.33 -21.95 -2.24
C ASP A 75 -18.82 -21.82 -1.88
N LEU A 76 -19.56 -21.09 -2.71
CA LEU A 76 -21.00 -20.98 -2.67
C LEU A 76 -21.57 -21.24 -4.07
N GLY A 77 -22.47 -22.23 -4.18
CA GLY A 77 -23.00 -22.74 -5.46
C GLY A 77 -22.28 -24.01 -5.90
N GLU A 78 -22.74 -24.59 -7.01
CA GLU A 78 -22.19 -25.82 -7.59
C GLU A 78 -21.57 -25.54 -8.95
N GLY A 79 -20.43 -26.16 -9.24
CA GLY A 79 -19.72 -26.03 -10.52
C GLY A 79 -18.43 -25.24 -10.42
N GLU A 80 -17.86 -24.88 -11.57
CA GLU A 80 -16.62 -24.09 -11.65
C GLU A 80 -16.90 -22.65 -11.26
N PRO A 81 -16.17 -22.04 -10.32
CA PRO A 81 -16.39 -20.67 -9.88
C PRO A 81 -16.13 -19.64 -10.99
N GLU A 82 -17.13 -18.76 -11.21
CA GLU A 82 -17.04 -17.66 -12.16
C GLU A 82 -16.85 -16.31 -11.47
N ILE A 83 -17.32 -16.17 -10.21
CA ILE A 83 -17.15 -14.98 -9.36
C ILE A 83 -16.11 -15.31 -8.30
N GLY A 84 -15.08 -14.49 -8.21
CA GLY A 84 -14.04 -14.57 -7.19
C GLY A 84 -14.05 -13.36 -6.27
N ILE A 85 -13.85 -13.59 -4.97
CA ILE A 85 -13.56 -12.54 -4.00
C ILE A 85 -12.24 -12.92 -3.34
N LEU A 86 -11.28 -12.02 -3.30
CA LEU A 86 -9.92 -12.29 -2.87
C LEU A 86 -9.53 -11.36 -1.73
N CYS A 87 -9.28 -11.92 -0.55
CA CYS A 87 -8.85 -11.23 0.65
C CYS A 87 -7.53 -11.81 1.17
N HIS A 88 -6.94 -11.15 2.17
CA HIS A 88 -5.81 -11.70 2.90
C HIS A 88 -6.02 -11.74 4.43
N LEU A 89 -5.22 -12.56 5.09
CA LEU A 89 -5.26 -12.75 6.54
C LEU A 89 -3.94 -12.39 7.21
N ASP A 90 -2.87 -12.20 6.45
CA ASP A 90 -1.63 -11.62 6.98
C ASP A 90 -1.80 -10.13 7.24
N VAL A 91 -0.90 -9.57 7.99
CA VAL A 91 -0.93 -8.16 8.39
C VAL A 91 0.48 -7.59 8.48
N VAL A 92 0.63 -6.29 8.27
CA VAL A 92 1.90 -5.61 8.55
C VAL A 92 2.27 -5.69 10.04
N PRO A 93 3.56 -5.62 10.40
CA PRO A 93 3.99 -5.61 11.80
C PRO A 93 3.38 -4.46 12.59
N ILE A 94 3.11 -4.72 13.88
CA ILE A 94 2.69 -3.69 14.83
C ILE A 94 3.84 -2.72 15.03
N GLY A 95 3.65 -1.47 14.60
CA GLY A 95 4.57 -0.37 14.86
C GLY A 95 4.38 0.24 16.26
N PRO A 96 5.17 1.26 16.64
CA PRO A 96 4.97 2.01 17.87
C PRO A 96 3.74 2.94 17.80
N GLY A 97 3.27 3.42 18.94
CA GLY A 97 2.26 4.48 19.02
C GLY A 97 0.85 4.00 19.32
N TRP A 98 0.61 2.70 19.45
CA TRP A 98 -0.69 2.14 19.81
C TRP A 98 -1.13 2.59 21.21
N THR A 99 -2.38 3.06 21.33
CA THR A 99 -3.03 3.37 22.61
C THR A 99 -3.99 2.26 23.03
N MET A 100 -4.43 1.42 22.08
CA MET A 100 -5.25 0.23 22.28
C MET A 100 -4.41 -1.06 22.08
N PRO A 101 -4.77 -2.19 22.72
CA PRO A 101 -4.14 -3.49 22.42
C PRO A 101 -4.34 -3.88 20.95
N ALA A 102 -3.26 -3.93 20.18
CA ALA A 102 -3.28 -4.11 18.74
C ALA A 102 -3.82 -5.48 18.27
N THR A 103 -3.80 -6.52 19.14
CA THR A 103 -4.16 -7.91 18.79
C THR A 103 -5.37 -8.46 19.53
N GLU A 104 -6.11 -7.61 20.24
CA GLU A 104 -7.23 -8.08 21.06
C GLU A 104 -8.61 -7.87 20.43
N GLY A 105 -8.69 -7.07 19.35
CA GLY A 105 -9.97 -6.74 18.72
C GLY A 105 -10.91 -6.01 19.68
N ILE A 106 -10.50 -4.84 20.15
CA ILE A 106 -11.25 -4.08 21.16
C ILE A 106 -12.48 -3.44 20.53
N VAL A 107 -13.67 -3.85 20.97
CA VAL A 107 -14.94 -3.23 20.56
C VAL A 107 -15.25 -2.06 21.48
N LYS A 108 -15.26 -0.85 20.94
CA LYS A 108 -15.51 0.38 21.68
C LYS A 108 -16.08 1.48 20.76
N ASP A 109 -17.07 2.21 21.25
CA ASP A 109 -17.64 3.39 20.59
C ASP A 109 -18.06 3.13 19.10
N GLY A 110 -18.66 1.96 18.83
CA GLY A 110 -19.10 1.58 17.49
C GLY A 110 -17.98 1.10 16.55
N LYS A 111 -16.76 0.88 17.07
CA LYS A 111 -15.58 0.49 16.32
C LYS A 111 -14.97 -0.79 16.84
N ILE A 112 -14.25 -1.49 15.97
CA ILE A 112 -13.38 -2.64 16.32
C ILE A 112 -11.94 -2.18 16.10
N PHE A 113 -11.17 -2.04 17.17
CA PHE A 113 -9.75 -1.66 17.12
C PHE A 113 -8.87 -2.91 17.09
N GLY A 114 -7.90 -2.92 16.19
CA GLY A 114 -6.89 -3.97 16.11
C GLY A 114 -6.21 -4.01 14.75
N ARG A 115 -4.99 -4.52 14.68
CA ARG A 115 -4.27 -4.74 13.43
C ARG A 115 -5.01 -5.78 12.58
N GLY A 116 -5.33 -5.41 11.33
CA GLY A 116 -6.15 -6.21 10.43
C GLY A 116 -7.66 -5.92 10.56
N ALA A 117 -8.07 -4.90 11.30
CA ALA A 117 -9.48 -4.59 11.47
C ALA A 117 -10.13 -4.13 10.16
N ILE A 118 -9.46 -3.25 9.41
CA ILE A 118 -9.87 -2.81 8.08
C ILE A 118 -9.10 -3.53 6.99
N ASP A 119 -7.85 -3.89 7.22
CA ASP A 119 -6.91 -4.42 6.24
C ASP A 119 -6.38 -5.80 6.70
N ASP A 120 -6.97 -6.91 6.29
CA ASP A 120 -8.18 -7.12 5.46
C ASP A 120 -9.12 -8.14 6.14
N LYS A 121 -8.90 -8.45 7.47
CA LYS A 121 -9.67 -9.48 8.22
C LYS A 121 -11.14 -9.10 8.42
N GLY A 122 -11.43 -7.81 8.61
CA GLY A 122 -12.80 -7.32 8.69
C GLY A 122 -13.56 -7.55 7.39
N PRO A 123 -13.08 -7.04 6.25
CA PRO A 123 -13.65 -7.30 4.94
C PRO A 123 -13.76 -8.79 4.59
N ALA A 124 -12.79 -9.62 5.01
CA ALA A 124 -12.86 -11.07 4.84
C ALA A 124 -14.06 -11.69 5.59
N VAL A 125 -14.32 -11.25 6.82
CA VAL A 125 -15.51 -11.69 7.58
C VAL A 125 -16.79 -11.16 6.94
N ALA A 126 -16.81 -9.89 6.52
CA ALA A 126 -17.96 -9.29 5.82
C ALA A 126 -18.33 -10.12 4.57
N THR A 127 -17.32 -10.58 3.82
CA THR A 127 -17.49 -11.45 2.65
C THR A 127 -18.13 -12.80 3.01
N LEU A 128 -17.66 -13.46 4.09
CA LEU A 128 -18.27 -14.70 4.55
C LEU A 128 -19.74 -14.53 4.94
N TYR A 129 -20.06 -13.42 5.62
CA TYR A 129 -21.45 -13.13 6.00
C TYR A 129 -22.34 -12.71 4.82
N ALA A 130 -21.77 -12.06 3.79
CA ALA A 130 -22.44 -11.81 2.52
C ALA A 130 -22.85 -13.13 1.84
N MET A 131 -21.92 -14.06 1.72
CA MET A 131 -22.18 -15.39 1.15
C MET A 131 -23.14 -16.20 2.02
N LYS A 132 -23.04 -16.13 3.35
CA LYS A 132 -23.93 -16.81 4.29
C LYS A 132 -25.36 -16.32 4.17
N ALA A 133 -25.58 -15.01 4.07
CA ALA A 133 -26.91 -14.45 3.88
C ALA A 133 -27.59 -14.97 2.60
N ILE A 134 -26.88 -15.04 1.50
CA ILE A 134 -27.36 -15.59 0.22
C ILE A 134 -27.73 -17.07 0.39
N LYS A 135 -26.87 -17.84 1.06
CA LYS A 135 -27.10 -19.26 1.35
C LYS A 135 -28.36 -19.49 2.19
N GLU A 136 -28.55 -18.70 3.27
CA GLU A 136 -29.71 -18.79 4.15
C GLU A 136 -31.04 -18.44 3.46
N MET A 137 -30.99 -17.53 2.47
CA MET A 137 -32.15 -17.20 1.66
C MET A 137 -32.46 -18.27 0.58
N GLY A 138 -31.65 -19.33 0.48
CA GLY A 138 -31.85 -20.40 -0.49
C GLY A 138 -31.78 -19.95 -1.94
N VAL A 139 -30.96 -18.95 -2.24
CA VAL A 139 -30.80 -18.45 -3.60
C VAL A 139 -30.02 -19.45 -4.44
N GLU A 140 -30.60 -19.92 -5.53
CA GLU A 140 -29.90 -20.72 -6.53
C GLU A 140 -29.03 -19.80 -7.39
N LEU A 141 -27.69 -20.02 -7.37
CA LEU A 141 -26.74 -19.24 -8.12
C LEU A 141 -26.51 -19.86 -9.51
N LYS A 142 -26.58 -19.04 -10.56
CA LYS A 142 -26.20 -19.42 -11.92
C LYS A 142 -24.68 -19.48 -12.10
N LYS A 143 -23.99 -18.57 -11.41
CA LYS A 143 -22.52 -18.46 -11.38
C LYS A 143 -22.03 -18.73 -9.96
N PRO A 144 -21.32 -19.85 -9.75
CA PRO A 144 -20.76 -20.17 -8.45
C PRO A 144 -19.74 -19.12 -8.03
N VAL A 145 -19.66 -18.90 -6.71
CA VAL A 145 -18.78 -17.93 -6.06
C VAL A 145 -17.68 -18.66 -5.33
N ARG A 146 -16.45 -18.23 -5.50
CA ARG A 146 -15.30 -18.64 -4.69
C ARG A 146 -14.78 -17.49 -3.86
N PHE A 147 -14.74 -17.65 -2.57
CA PHE A 147 -14.01 -16.79 -1.67
C PHE A 147 -12.61 -17.37 -1.47
N ILE A 148 -11.59 -16.57 -1.76
CA ILE A 148 -10.18 -16.94 -1.69
C ILE A 148 -9.54 -16.05 -0.61
N VAL A 149 -8.83 -16.63 0.34
CA VAL A 149 -8.07 -15.89 1.36
C VAL A 149 -6.62 -16.31 1.31
N GLY A 150 -5.76 -15.33 1.11
CA GLY A 150 -4.31 -15.50 1.11
C GLY A 150 -3.68 -15.21 2.47
N THR A 151 -2.39 -15.46 2.58
CA THR A 151 -1.62 -15.30 3.81
C THR A 151 -0.26 -14.61 3.60
N ASP A 152 -0.08 -13.88 2.47
CA ASP A 152 1.18 -13.21 2.12
C ASP A 152 1.01 -11.98 1.21
N GLU A 153 -0.13 -11.28 1.27
CA GLU A 153 -0.37 -10.08 0.46
C GLU A 153 0.67 -9.00 0.78
N GLU A 154 0.80 -8.66 2.04
CA GLU A 154 1.62 -7.57 2.59
C GLU A 154 3.13 -7.72 2.33
N SER A 155 3.56 -8.90 1.91
CA SER A 155 4.96 -9.23 1.74
C SER A 155 5.35 -9.69 0.33
N GLY A 156 4.39 -9.66 -0.61
CA GLY A 156 4.69 -9.90 -2.02
C GLY A 156 3.89 -11.00 -2.72
N SER A 157 2.79 -11.47 -2.12
CA SER A 157 1.79 -12.37 -2.75
C SER A 157 2.39 -13.68 -3.27
N GLU A 158 3.38 -14.25 -2.56
CA GLU A 158 3.98 -15.54 -2.91
C GLU A 158 3.02 -16.71 -2.71
N ASP A 159 1.86 -16.49 -2.08
CA ASP A 159 0.76 -17.45 -1.88
C ASP A 159 -0.10 -17.63 -3.14
N ILE A 160 -0.31 -16.61 -3.96
CA ILE A 160 -1.08 -16.70 -5.21
C ILE A 160 -0.57 -17.79 -6.17
N PRO A 161 0.76 -17.96 -6.38
CA PRO A 161 1.29 -19.10 -7.11
C PRO A 161 0.87 -20.46 -6.55
N HIS A 162 0.61 -20.60 -5.24
CA HIS A 162 0.09 -21.85 -4.65
C HIS A 162 -1.35 -22.10 -5.06
N TYR A 163 -2.22 -21.08 -5.06
CA TYR A 163 -3.58 -21.21 -5.58
C TYR A 163 -3.58 -21.67 -7.05
N LYS A 164 -2.75 -21.03 -7.88
CA LYS A 164 -2.68 -21.32 -9.34
C LYS A 164 -2.17 -22.72 -9.69
N LYS A 165 -1.59 -23.47 -8.74
CA LYS A 165 -1.28 -24.91 -8.92
C LYS A 165 -2.55 -25.78 -8.97
N TYR A 166 -3.60 -25.38 -8.28
CA TYR A 166 -4.80 -26.19 -8.06
C TYR A 166 -6.02 -25.71 -8.81
N ALA A 167 -6.12 -24.40 -9.08
CA ALA A 167 -7.28 -23.77 -9.70
C ALA A 167 -6.90 -22.57 -10.57
N LYS A 168 -7.81 -22.17 -11.44
CA LYS A 168 -7.73 -20.89 -12.16
C LYS A 168 -8.44 -19.82 -11.35
N MET A 169 -7.98 -18.57 -11.49
CA MET A 169 -8.73 -17.44 -10.94
C MET A 169 -10.09 -17.32 -11.65
N PRO A 170 -11.17 -17.05 -10.90
CA PRO A 170 -12.46 -16.73 -11.48
C PRO A 170 -12.39 -15.52 -12.41
N SER A 171 -13.20 -15.52 -13.47
CA SER A 171 -13.14 -14.47 -14.50
C SER A 171 -13.67 -13.11 -14.06
N MET A 172 -14.56 -13.07 -13.04
CA MET A 172 -15.03 -11.86 -12.40
C MET A 172 -14.46 -11.81 -10.98
N LEU A 173 -13.30 -11.21 -10.84
CA LEU A 173 -12.53 -11.18 -9.59
C LEU A 173 -12.53 -9.79 -8.97
N PHE A 174 -12.92 -9.66 -7.72
CA PHE A 174 -12.70 -8.43 -6.96
C PHE A 174 -12.07 -8.69 -5.60
N THR A 175 -11.34 -7.69 -5.10
CA THR A 175 -10.84 -7.66 -3.74
C THR A 175 -11.50 -6.53 -2.96
N PRO A 176 -11.95 -6.76 -1.72
CA PRO A 176 -12.39 -5.70 -0.83
C PRO A 176 -11.24 -5.01 -0.08
N ASP A 177 -10.01 -5.32 -0.44
CA ASP A 177 -8.78 -4.73 0.08
C ASP A 177 -8.44 -3.43 -0.66
N GLY A 178 -9.26 -2.40 -0.49
CA GLY A 178 -9.11 -1.11 -1.16
C GLY A 178 -10.23 -0.14 -0.82
N GLY A 179 -10.66 0.64 -1.80
CA GLY A 179 -11.69 1.66 -1.62
C GLY A 179 -12.82 1.57 -2.63
N TYR A 180 -13.92 2.22 -2.29
CA TYR A 180 -15.02 2.45 -3.22
C TYR A 180 -14.81 3.73 -4.07
N PRO A 181 -15.54 3.89 -5.23
CA PRO A 181 -16.54 2.95 -5.78
C PRO A 181 -15.94 1.69 -6.43
N VAL A 182 -15.03 1.82 -7.39
CA VAL A 182 -14.29 0.71 -8.01
C VAL A 182 -12.88 1.19 -8.35
N ILE A 183 -11.87 0.51 -7.86
CA ILE A 183 -10.50 0.72 -8.29
C ILE A 183 -10.24 -0.25 -9.44
N ASN A 184 -10.21 0.27 -10.66
CA ASN A 184 -9.98 -0.51 -11.88
C ASN A 184 -8.59 -0.31 -12.47
N ILE A 185 -7.82 0.63 -11.92
CA ILE A 185 -6.44 0.92 -12.32
C ILE A 185 -5.55 0.96 -11.08
N GLU A 186 -4.49 0.17 -11.11
CA GLU A 186 -3.36 0.26 -10.18
C GLU A 186 -2.11 0.64 -10.97
N LYS A 187 -1.46 1.75 -10.60
CA LYS A 187 -0.28 2.26 -11.30
C LYS A 187 0.87 1.26 -11.25
N GLY A 188 1.68 1.27 -12.28
CA GLY A 188 2.94 0.54 -12.27
C GLY A 188 3.88 1.09 -11.20
N MET A 189 4.78 0.24 -10.73
CA MET A 189 5.76 0.58 -9.70
C MET A 189 7.17 0.37 -10.24
N SER A 190 8.09 1.29 -9.89
CA SER A 190 9.53 1.10 -10.12
C SER A 190 10.32 1.58 -8.90
N ARG A 191 11.02 0.66 -8.26
CA ARG A 191 11.93 0.93 -7.13
C ARG A 191 13.36 0.88 -7.62
N ASN A 192 14.06 2.00 -7.49
CA ASN A 192 15.36 2.19 -8.08
C ASN A 192 16.39 2.53 -7.02
N GLU A 193 17.57 1.91 -7.13
CA GLU A 193 18.75 2.21 -6.31
C GLU A 193 19.85 2.76 -7.20
N PHE A 194 20.55 3.81 -6.75
CA PHE A 194 21.59 4.45 -7.51
C PHE A 194 22.72 4.93 -6.61
N ALA A 195 23.91 5.07 -7.19
CA ALA A 195 25.07 5.52 -6.45
C ALA A 195 26.04 6.30 -7.34
N ARG A 196 26.83 7.17 -6.71
CA ARG A 196 27.96 7.87 -7.29
C ARG A 196 29.15 7.82 -6.33
N ALA A 197 30.33 7.49 -6.80
CA ALA A 197 31.57 7.71 -6.07
C ALA A 197 32.04 9.15 -6.29
N TYR A 198 32.59 9.77 -5.24
CA TYR A 198 33.23 11.08 -5.33
C TYR A 198 34.57 11.07 -4.61
N THR A 199 35.46 11.97 -4.98
CA THR A 199 36.79 12.09 -4.39
C THR A 199 36.71 12.66 -2.98
N VAL A 200 37.22 11.91 -2.00
CA VAL A 200 37.33 12.41 -0.62
C VAL A 200 38.47 13.43 -0.52
N SER A 201 38.25 14.52 0.22
CA SER A 201 39.24 15.57 0.45
C SER A 201 39.25 15.97 1.94
N GLU A 202 40.43 16.36 2.44
CA GLU A 202 40.58 16.91 3.80
C GLU A 202 40.32 18.43 3.86
N LEU A 203 39.98 19.06 2.72
CA LEU A 203 39.65 20.48 2.68
C LEU A 203 38.34 20.76 3.43
N LEU A 204 38.29 21.86 4.15
CA LEU A 204 37.15 22.28 4.97
C LEU A 204 36.50 23.55 4.41
N PRO A 205 35.16 23.71 4.50
CA PRO A 205 34.21 22.77 5.10
C PRO A 205 33.90 21.57 4.18
N ARG A 206 33.59 20.40 4.79
CA ARG A 206 33.22 19.17 4.11
C ARG A 206 32.06 18.44 4.79
N ILE A 207 31.37 17.58 4.10
CA ILE A 207 30.33 16.70 4.64
C ILE A 207 31.00 15.43 5.20
N ALA A 208 30.95 15.23 6.52
CA ALA A 208 31.41 13.98 7.13
C ALA A 208 30.44 12.83 6.84
N TYR A 209 29.15 13.11 6.98
CA TYR A 209 28.06 12.25 6.53
C TYR A 209 26.78 13.05 6.29
N ALA A 210 25.89 12.53 5.46
CA ALA A 210 24.49 12.96 5.34
C ALA A 210 23.61 11.73 5.09
N LYS A 211 22.49 11.61 5.80
CA LYS A 211 21.60 10.44 5.68
C LYS A 211 20.15 10.78 6.03
N GLY A 212 19.22 10.02 5.49
CA GLY A 212 17.80 10.10 5.81
C GLY A 212 16.98 9.02 5.14
N GLY A 213 15.79 8.77 5.67
CA GLY A 213 14.89 7.72 5.21
C GLY A 213 15.30 6.32 5.68
N ALA A 214 14.30 5.50 5.98
CA ALA A 214 14.46 4.12 6.47
C ALA A 214 13.91 3.10 5.47
N THR A 215 12.81 3.42 4.80
CA THR A 215 12.10 2.50 3.89
C THR A 215 11.92 3.15 2.51
N ILE A 216 11.89 2.32 1.47
CA ILE A 216 11.80 2.82 0.09
C ILE A 216 10.41 3.35 -0.26
N ASN A 217 9.37 2.83 0.39
CA ASN A 217 7.97 3.17 0.13
C ASN A 217 7.41 4.32 0.98
N ALA A 218 8.29 5.12 1.61
CA ALA A 218 7.86 6.27 2.41
C ALA A 218 8.63 7.55 2.04
N VAL A 219 7.96 8.68 2.07
CA VAL A 219 8.56 10.01 2.07
C VAL A 219 9.26 10.21 3.40
N PRO A 220 10.59 10.47 3.45
CA PRO A 220 11.30 10.62 4.71
C PRO A 220 10.95 11.92 5.43
N GLY A 221 10.39 11.80 6.63
CA GLY A 221 10.10 12.93 7.53
C GLY A 221 11.32 13.43 8.31
N GLU A 222 12.42 12.68 8.32
CA GLU A 222 13.65 13.03 9.05
C GLU A 222 14.90 12.79 8.22
N ALA A 223 15.89 13.67 8.38
CA ALA A 223 17.23 13.53 7.83
C ALA A 223 18.26 14.20 8.73
N CYS A 224 19.52 13.84 8.61
CA CYS A 224 20.61 14.51 9.36
C CYS A 224 21.91 14.54 8.56
N CYS A 225 22.75 15.51 8.87
CA CYS A 225 24.12 15.58 8.34
C CYS A 225 25.10 16.12 9.40
N ARG A 226 26.38 15.85 9.17
CA ARG A 226 27.49 16.45 9.91
C ARG A 226 28.41 17.17 8.95
N ILE A 227 28.71 18.44 9.25
CA ILE A 227 29.63 19.27 8.48
C ILE A 227 30.86 19.54 9.34
N GLU A 228 32.03 19.18 8.86
CA GLU A 228 33.30 19.51 9.49
C GLU A 228 33.85 20.84 8.98
N GLY A 229 34.51 21.61 9.87
CA GLY A 229 35.06 22.91 9.54
C GLY A 229 34.03 24.03 9.45
N MET A 230 32.84 23.87 10.03
CA MET A 230 31.77 24.87 10.11
C MET A 230 31.20 24.86 11.52
N ASN A 231 30.92 26.03 12.12
CA ASN A 231 30.25 26.11 13.39
C ASN A 231 28.72 26.27 13.24
N ALA A 232 27.98 26.14 14.34
CA ALA A 232 26.52 26.19 14.32
C ALA A 232 25.97 27.52 13.78
N ALA A 233 26.54 28.65 14.13
CA ALA A 233 26.07 29.96 13.67
C ALA A 233 26.31 30.14 12.14
N GLU A 234 27.44 29.65 11.64
CA GLU A 234 27.70 29.63 10.22
C GLU A 234 26.69 28.72 9.49
N ALA A 235 26.41 27.51 9.99
CA ALA A 235 25.42 26.61 9.42
C ALA A 235 24.02 27.23 9.40
N GLU A 236 23.60 27.88 10.49
CA GLU A 236 22.31 28.58 10.59
C GLU A 236 22.17 29.74 9.60
N SER A 237 23.28 30.38 9.22
CA SER A 237 23.24 31.46 8.23
C SER A 237 22.76 30.99 6.84
N TYR A 238 22.83 29.69 6.54
CA TYR A 238 22.35 29.07 5.32
C TYR A 238 20.92 28.55 5.41
N TYR A 239 20.20 28.72 6.54
CA TYR A 239 18.80 28.29 6.65
C TYR A 239 17.85 29.01 5.69
N HIS A 240 18.26 30.13 5.11
CA HIS A 240 17.53 30.78 4.01
C HIS A 240 17.44 29.91 2.74
N ALA A 241 18.29 28.88 2.61
CA ALA A 241 18.25 27.90 1.53
C ALA A 241 17.32 26.72 1.82
N LEU A 242 16.75 26.62 3.03
CA LEU A 242 15.78 25.57 3.36
C LEU A 242 14.49 25.79 2.57
N PRO A 243 13.99 24.75 1.91
CA PRO A 243 12.70 24.82 1.24
C PRO A 243 11.55 25.01 2.25
N CYS A 244 10.42 25.49 1.74
CA CYS A 244 9.22 25.65 2.54
C CYS A 244 8.77 24.33 3.21
N GLY A 245 8.44 24.43 4.50
CA GLY A 245 7.97 23.28 5.30
C GLY A 245 9.08 22.44 5.94
N VAL A 246 10.34 22.53 5.48
CA VAL A 246 11.47 21.83 6.11
C VAL A 246 12.01 22.68 7.25
N LYS A 247 12.15 22.07 8.44
CA LYS A 247 12.77 22.69 9.61
C LYS A 247 14.14 22.08 9.86
N ALA A 248 15.09 22.88 10.31
CA ALA A 248 16.42 22.41 10.69
C ALA A 248 16.82 22.90 12.08
N ALA A 249 17.67 22.12 12.74
CA ALA A 249 18.29 22.49 14.02
C ALA A 249 19.76 22.07 14.00
N ALA A 250 20.67 23.02 14.30
CA ALA A 250 22.09 22.80 14.36
C ALA A 250 22.54 22.58 15.79
N ALA A 251 23.44 21.62 16.01
CA ALA A 251 24.09 21.36 17.29
C ALA A 251 25.61 21.33 17.10
N ALA A 252 26.35 22.09 17.89
CA ALA A 252 27.81 22.10 17.86
C ALA A 252 28.36 20.73 18.31
N VAL A 253 29.31 20.20 17.56
CA VAL A 253 30.05 18.96 17.86
C VAL A 253 31.54 19.20 17.70
N ASP A 254 32.36 18.29 18.19
CA ASP A 254 33.82 18.42 18.05
C ASP A 254 34.22 18.47 16.55
N GLY A 255 34.93 19.54 16.17
CA GLY A 255 35.42 19.76 14.80
C GLY A 255 34.35 20.20 13.80
N GLY A 256 33.07 20.47 14.22
CA GLY A 256 32.02 20.83 13.25
C GLY A 256 30.65 21.03 13.86
N VAL A 257 29.63 20.76 13.05
CA VAL A 257 28.20 20.88 13.39
C VAL A 257 27.41 19.68 12.92
N GLU A 258 26.50 19.18 13.75
CA GLU A 258 25.43 18.28 13.34
C GLU A 258 24.14 19.06 13.08
N ILE A 259 23.43 18.70 12.00
CA ILE A 259 22.18 19.35 11.63
C ILE A 259 21.13 18.28 11.43
N SER A 260 20.02 18.40 12.15
CA SER A 260 18.82 17.58 11.96
C SER A 260 17.79 18.32 11.11
N PHE A 261 17.12 17.61 10.22
CA PHE A 261 16.07 18.13 9.34
C PHE A 261 14.76 17.41 9.63
N LYS A 262 13.66 18.16 9.69
CA LYS A 262 12.31 17.63 9.87
C LYS A 262 11.39 18.12 8.76
N GLY A 263 10.68 17.20 8.18
CA GLY A 263 9.58 17.37 7.26
C GLY A 263 8.33 16.66 7.78
N THR A 264 7.56 16.05 6.89
CA THR A 264 6.35 15.24 7.19
C THR A 264 6.43 13.96 6.40
N SER A 265 6.28 12.81 7.06
CA SER A 265 6.24 11.52 6.39
C SER A 265 4.90 11.32 5.69
N ALA A 266 4.92 10.63 4.54
CA ALA A 266 3.75 10.19 3.80
C ALA A 266 4.07 8.89 3.06
N HIS A 267 3.07 8.22 2.50
CA HIS A 267 3.32 7.08 1.63
C HIS A 267 3.98 7.53 0.31
N ALA A 268 4.86 6.72 -0.27
CA ALA A 268 5.58 7.09 -1.49
C ALA A 268 4.69 7.19 -2.74
N SER A 269 3.47 6.63 -2.72
CA SER A 269 2.49 6.76 -3.80
C SER A 269 1.76 8.11 -3.81
N THR A 270 1.68 8.78 -2.64
CA THR A 270 1.10 10.12 -2.46
C THR A 270 2.13 11.09 -1.87
N PRO A 271 3.27 11.32 -2.55
CA PRO A 271 4.40 12.07 -1.97
C PRO A 271 4.11 13.57 -1.77
N ASP A 272 3.08 14.09 -2.38
CA ASP A 272 2.57 15.46 -2.22
C ASP A 272 1.88 15.70 -0.86
N GLU A 273 1.44 14.66 -0.18
CA GLU A 273 0.93 14.73 1.21
C GLU A 273 2.06 14.90 2.23
N GLY A 274 3.31 14.66 1.83
CA GLY A 274 4.49 14.75 2.67
C GLY A 274 5.37 15.97 2.41
N ILE A 275 6.34 16.17 3.30
CA ILE A 275 7.43 17.13 3.16
C ILE A 275 8.74 16.36 3.32
N ASN A 276 9.43 16.15 2.21
CA ASN A 276 10.61 15.30 2.15
C ASN A 276 11.84 15.95 2.81
N ALA A 277 12.23 15.47 3.99
CA ALA A 277 13.39 15.98 4.72
C ALA A 277 14.73 15.71 3.99
N VAL A 278 14.85 14.62 3.23
CA VAL A 278 16.06 14.29 2.48
C VAL A 278 16.29 15.28 1.34
N THR A 279 15.28 15.55 0.50
CA THR A 279 15.44 16.54 -0.58
C THR A 279 15.62 17.96 -0.02
N GLY A 280 15.00 18.26 1.14
CA GLY A 280 15.23 19.51 1.88
C GLY A 280 16.67 19.64 2.38
N MET A 281 17.23 18.59 2.94
CA MET A 281 18.64 18.53 3.34
C MET A 281 19.58 18.69 2.13
N ILE A 282 19.30 18.02 1.02
CA ILE A 282 20.11 18.12 -0.21
C ILE A 282 20.10 19.56 -0.75
N ALA A 283 18.95 20.24 -0.77
CA ALA A 283 18.86 21.64 -1.17
C ALA A 283 19.69 22.53 -0.25
N TYR A 284 19.64 22.32 1.05
CA TYR A 284 20.49 23.03 2.02
C TYR A 284 21.98 22.77 1.77
N LEU A 285 22.40 21.50 1.65
CA LEU A 285 23.80 21.13 1.44
C LEU A 285 24.36 21.72 0.12
N SER A 286 23.55 21.82 -0.93
CA SER A 286 23.96 22.42 -2.21
C SER A 286 24.31 23.91 -2.11
N ALA A 287 23.76 24.62 -1.12
CA ALA A 287 24.02 26.03 -0.87
C ALA A 287 25.28 26.26 -0.04
N LEU A 288 25.82 25.23 0.63
CA LEU A 288 27.00 25.38 1.48
C LEU A 288 28.27 25.64 0.67
N PRO A 289 29.25 26.39 1.24
CA PRO A 289 30.54 26.66 0.61
C PRO A 289 31.51 25.47 0.75
N LEU A 290 31.08 24.26 0.36
CA LEU A 290 31.90 23.05 0.43
C LEU A 290 33.22 23.24 -0.33
N ALA A 291 34.32 22.89 0.30
CA ALA A 291 35.67 23.11 -0.25
C ALA A 291 36.04 22.08 -1.34
N ASN A 292 35.49 20.87 -1.24
CA ASN A 292 35.67 19.83 -2.26
C ASN A 292 34.67 20.01 -3.42
N ALA A 293 35.20 20.33 -4.60
CA ALA A 293 34.38 20.59 -5.79
C ALA A 293 33.58 19.36 -6.25
N ASP A 294 34.12 18.14 -6.12
CA ASP A 294 33.47 16.89 -6.51
C ASP A 294 32.34 16.50 -5.55
N GLU A 295 32.55 16.72 -4.24
CA GLU A 295 31.49 16.58 -3.21
C GLU A 295 30.36 17.58 -3.46
N LYS A 296 30.72 18.85 -3.70
CA LYS A 296 29.74 19.92 -3.99
C LYS A 296 28.92 19.59 -5.25
N GLU A 297 29.57 19.13 -6.32
CA GLU A 297 28.90 18.74 -7.57
C GLU A 297 28.00 17.53 -7.34
N THR A 298 28.43 16.55 -6.52
CA THR A 298 27.59 15.38 -6.17
C THR A 298 26.27 15.80 -5.52
N VAL A 299 26.31 16.71 -4.55
CA VAL A 299 25.11 17.24 -3.90
C VAL A 299 24.27 18.09 -4.86
N SER A 300 24.91 18.92 -5.68
CA SER A 300 24.22 19.76 -6.67
C SER A 300 23.51 18.91 -7.74
N ALA A 301 24.12 17.82 -8.18
CA ALA A 301 23.53 16.86 -9.09
C ALA A 301 22.27 16.20 -8.51
N LEU A 302 22.32 15.79 -7.23
CA LEU A 302 21.13 15.26 -6.54
C LEU A 302 20.00 16.28 -6.44
N CYS A 303 20.33 17.55 -6.23
CA CYS A 303 19.35 18.64 -6.21
C CYS A 303 18.68 18.86 -7.58
N ARG A 304 19.39 18.64 -8.69
CA ARG A 304 18.84 18.67 -10.05
C ARG A 304 17.99 17.43 -10.36
N LEU A 305 18.45 16.24 -9.96
CA LEU A 305 17.74 14.98 -10.19
C LEU A 305 16.44 14.88 -9.36
N PHE A 306 16.47 15.35 -8.11
CA PHE A 306 15.34 15.26 -7.17
C PHE A 306 15.08 16.63 -6.51
N PRO A 307 14.60 17.63 -7.27
CA PRO A 307 14.35 18.97 -6.73
C PRO A 307 13.24 18.88 -5.67
N HIS A 308 13.45 19.58 -4.55
CA HIS A 308 12.47 19.57 -3.45
C HIS A 308 11.09 20.07 -3.91
N GLY A 309 10.04 19.37 -3.49
CA GLY A 309 8.65 19.69 -3.85
C GLY A 309 8.24 19.27 -5.26
N LYS A 310 9.15 18.70 -6.06
CA LYS A 310 8.84 18.12 -7.38
C LYS A 310 8.70 16.60 -7.24
N VAL A 311 7.46 16.17 -7.16
CA VAL A 311 7.11 14.77 -6.92
C VAL A 311 6.69 13.99 -8.17
N ASN A 312 6.75 14.63 -9.34
CA ASN A 312 6.35 14.07 -10.64
C ASN A 312 7.50 13.45 -11.45
N GLY A 313 8.71 13.35 -10.87
CA GLY A 313 9.88 12.81 -11.57
C GLY A 313 10.47 13.72 -12.64
N GLU A 314 10.15 15.02 -12.65
CA GLU A 314 10.62 16.03 -13.63
C GLU A 314 12.14 16.00 -13.78
N GLY A 315 12.90 15.97 -12.66
CA GLY A 315 14.37 16.00 -12.69
C GLY A 315 15.02 14.70 -13.19
N VAL A 316 14.27 13.62 -13.29
CA VAL A 316 14.74 12.32 -13.83
C VAL A 316 14.04 11.96 -15.15
N ASN A 317 13.52 12.95 -15.88
CA ASN A 317 12.86 12.82 -17.19
C ASN A 317 11.61 11.94 -17.17
N LEU A 318 10.87 11.93 -16.06
CA LEU A 318 9.69 11.09 -15.83
C LEU A 318 8.39 11.89 -15.59
N ASP A 319 8.32 13.13 -16.08
CA ASP A 319 7.07 13.92 -16.04
C ASP A 319 6.04 13.34 -17.04
N ILE A 320 5.47 12.19 -16.67
CA ILE A 320 4.54 11.41 -17.49
C ILE A 320 3.16 11.47 -16.83
N LYS A 321 2.13 11.66 -17.63
CA LYS A 321 0.72 11.64 -17.17
C LYS A 321 -0.21 11.18 -18.29
N ASP A 322 -1.33 10.60 -17.90
CA ASP A 322 -2.47 10.34 -18.78
C ASP A 322 -3.80 10.75 -18.14
N GLU A 323 -4.89 10.64 -18.91
CA GLU A 323 -6.22 11.04 -18.45
C GLU A 323 -6.87 9.98 -17.54
N LYS A 324 -6.48 8.69 -17.65
CA LYS A 324 -7.06 7.57 -16.93
C LYS A 324 -6.47 7.41 -15.53
N SER A 325 -5.15 7.42 -15.44
CA SER A 325 -4.42 7.12 -14.21
C SER A 325 -3.66 8.32 -13.61
N GLY A 326 -3.75 9.49 -14.27
CA GLY A 326 -3.16 10.72 -13.76
C GLY A 326 -1.64 10.79 -13.90
N ALA A 327 -0.97 11.58 -13.07
CA ALA A 327 0.47 11.84 -13.15
C ALA A 327 1.30 10.75 -12.47
N LEU A 328 2.51 10.54 -12.99
CA LEU A 328 3.55 9.77 -12.31
C LEU A 328 3.91 10.44 -10.98
N THR A 329 4.23 9.63 -9.96
CA THR A 329 4.83 10.11 -8.71
C THR A 329 6.23 9.52 -8.51
N CYS A 330 7.13 10.31 -7.91
CA CYS A 330 8.51 9.93 -7.61
C CYS A 330 8.90 10.44 -6.23
N ALA A 331 9.13 9.52 -5.30
CA ALA A 331 9.60 9.82 -3.96
C ALA A 331 11.08 9.44 -3.82
N PHE A 332 11.95 10.42 -3.49
CA PHE A 332 13.33 10.11 -3.08
C PHE A 332 13.30 9.70 -1.59
N SER A 333 13.38 8.40 -1.34
CA SER A 333 12.97 7.80 -0.08
C SER A 333 14.12 7.50 0.88
N VAL A 334 15.29 7.10 0.37
CA VAL A 334 16.45 6.76 1.21
C VAL A 334 17.70 7.38 0.63
N PHE A 335 18.52 7.98 1.49
CA PHE A 335 19.77 8.60 1.09
C PHE A 335 20.87 8.39 2.10
N SER A 336 22.09 8.19 1.60
CA SER A 336 23.33 8.25 2.36
C SER A 336 24.47 8.88 1.54
N LEU A 337 25.28 9.70 2.18
CA LEU A 337 26.52 10.27 1.64
C LEU A 337 27.57 10.21 2.74
N GLU A 338 28.59 9.39 2.52
CA GLU A 338 29.73 9.20 3.42
C GLU A 338 30.87 8.47 2.73
N ASN A 339 32.09 8.63 3.21
CA ASN A 339 33.26 7.86 2.78
C ASN A 339 33.49 7.82 1.25
N GLY A 340 33.21 8.94 0.54
CA GLY A 340 33.41 9.04 -0.90
C GLY A 340 32.32 8.36 -1.74
N LYS A 341 31.18 8.03 -1.14
CA LYS A 341 30.02 7.46 -1.84
C LYS A 341 28.75 8.18 -1.47
N ALA A 342 27.97 8.57 -2.49
CA ALA A 342 26.58 8.97 -2.37
C ALA A 342 25.70 7.84 -2.91
N ALA A 343 24.70 7.40 -2.16
CA ALA A 343 23.75 6.37 -2.56
C ALA A 343 22.33 6.78 -2.24
N GLY A 344 21.39 6.45 -3.11
CA GLY A 344 19.99 6.79 -2.94
C GLY A 344 19.05 5.71 -3.44
N LYS A 345 17.81 5.76 -2.94
CA LYS A 345 16.70 4.92 -3.40
C LYS A 345 15.48 5.81 -3.65
N CYS A 346 14.74 5.51 -4.71
CA CYS A 346 13.46 6.16 -5.00
C CYS A 346 12.38 5.15 -5.36
N ASP A 347 11.14 5.46 -4.98
CA ASP A 347 9.92 4.76 -5.35
C ASP A 347 9.17 5.61 -6.39
N ILE A 348 8.84 5.01 -7.52
CA ILE A 348 8.15 5.64 -8.64
C ILE A 348 6.85 4.90 -8.88
N ARG A 349 5.72 5.62 -8.98
CA ARG A 349 4.43 5.09 -9.41
C ARG A 349 4.07 5.73 -10.74
N PHE A 350 3.81 4.92 -11.74
CA PHE A 350 3.69 5.42 -13.10
C PHE A 350 2.37 4.99 -13.77
N PRO A 351 1.82 5.87 -14.66
CA PRO A 351 0.53 5.67 -15.30
C PRO A 351 0.53 4.52 -16.31
N VAL A 352 -0.66 4.09 -16.74
CA VAL A 352 -0.87 2.98 -17.69
C VAL A 352 -0.30 3.25 -19.10
N CYS A 353 0.01 4.50 -19.42
CA CYS A 353 0.57 4.88 -20.73
C CYS A 353 2.08 4.63 -20.86
N THR A 354 2.75 4.07 -19.86
CA THR A 354 4.19 3.76 -19.89
C THR A 354 4.47 2.37 -19.27
N SER A 355 5.73 1.94 -19.26
CA SER A 355 6.12 0.59 -18.85
C SER A 355 7.38 0.60 -17.98
N VAL A 356 7.63 -0.51 -17.27
CA VAL A 356 8.85 -0.70 -16.45
C VAL A 356 10.13 -0.49 -17.27
N PRO A 357 10.29 -1.05 -18.50
CA PRO A 357 11.47 -0.80 -19.32
C PRO A 357 11.68 0.67 -19.65
N GLU A 358 10.62 1.39 -20.02
CA GLU A 358 10.70 2.80 -20.38
C GLU A 358 11.07 3.68 -19.17
N VAL A 359 10.44 3.46 -18.02
CA VAL A 359 10.78 4.16 -16.77
C VAL A 359 12.23 3.91 -16.40
N LYS A 360 12.70 2.66 -16.46
CA LYS A 360 14.09 2.28 -16.16
C LYS A 360 15.09 2.95 -17.12
N GLU A 361 14.79 3.00 -18.41
CA GLU A 361 15.64 3.64 -19.42
C GLU A 361 15.77 5.14 -19.12
N ARG A 362 14.65 5.83 -18.91
CA ARG A 362 14.63 7.30 -18.69
C ARG A 362 15.35 7.69 -17.41
N ILE A 363 15.07 7.03 -16.28
CA ILE A 363 15.77 7.33 -15.02
C ILE A 363 17.26 6.97 -15.12
N GLY A 364 17.60 5.84 -15.76
CA GLY A 364 18.99 5.45 -15.97
C GLY A 364 19.77 6.46 -16.77
N ALA A 365 19.20 7.01 -17.84
CA ALA A 365 19.81 8.06 -18.66
C ALA A 365 19.99 9.37 -17.86
N ALA A 366 18.99 9.79 -17.09
CA ALA A 366 19.08 11.00 -16.26
C ALA A 366 20.16 10.88 -15.18
N LEU A 367 20.22 9.74 -14.49
CA LEU A 367 21.25 9.44 -13.49
C LEU A 367 22.65 9.44 -14.11
N ALA A 368 22.82 8.79 -15.27
CA ALA A 368 24.11 8.73 -15.96
C ALA A 368 24.61 10.11 -16.42
N ALA A 369 23.72 11.01 -16.85
CA ALA A 369 24.05 12.37 -17.21
C ALA A 369 24.67 13.16 -16.04
N GLU A 370 24.27 12.85 -14.80
CA GLU A 370 24.76 13.41 -13.55
C GLU A 370 25.81 12.50 -12.86
N GLN A 371 26.39 11.54 -13.60
CA GLN A 371 27.46 10.63 -13.16
C GLN A 371 27.03 9.69 -12.00
N PHE A 372 25.72 9.43 -11.87
CA PHE A 372 25.20 8.36 -11.00
C PHE A 372 25.00 7.08 -11.81
N GLU A 373 25.25 5.94 -11.19
CA GLU A 373 24.96 4.63 -11.73
C GLU A 373 23.66 4.10 -11.14
N LEU A 374 22.77 3.59 -12.00
CA LEU A 374 21.59 2.83 -11.56
C LEU A 374 22.05 1.42 -11.17
N THR A 375 22.14 1.15 -9.85
CA THR A 375 22.70 -0.09 -9.31
C THR A 375 21.69 -1.22 -9.19
N ALA A 376 20.40 -0.89 -9.01
CA ALA A 376 19.30 -1.85 -9.03
C ALA A 376 18.01 -1.17 -9.49
N SER A 377 17.15 -1.94 -10.15
CA SER A 377 15.82 -1.50 -10.55
C SER A 377 14.89 -2.70 -10.56
N ARG A 378 13.78 -2.61 -9.82
CA ARG A 378 12.71 -3.61 -9.76
C ARG A 378 11.39 -2.90 -10.00
N GLY A 379 10.44 -3.58 -10.65
CA GLY A 379 9.14 -2.96 -10.91
C GLY A 379 8.08 -3.98 -11.28
N SER A 380 6.83 -3.51 -11.27
CA SER A 380 5.65 -4.18 -11.79
C SER A 380 4.99 -3.28 -12.82
N GLU A 381 4.47 -3.89 -13.88
CA GLU A 381 3.68 -3.18 -14.89
C GLU A 381 2.36 -2.70 -14.27
N PRO A 382 1.75 -1.62 -14.80
CA PRO A 382 0.45 -1.19 -14.30
C PRO A 382 -0.63 -2.21 -14.62
N HIS A 383 -1.67 -2.23 -13.79
CA HIS A 383 -2.88 -3.01 -14.00
C HIS A 383 -4.02 -2.10 -14.45
N GLU A 384 -4.81 -2.55 -15.43
CA GLU A 384 -6.03 -1.87 -15.89
C GLU A 384 -7.10 -2.89 -16.26
N THR A 385 -8.28 -2.77 -15.64
CA THR A 385 -9.50 -3.48 -16.06
C THR A 385 -10.45 -2.47 -16.73
N PRO A 386 -10.92 -2.74 -17.96
CA PRO A 386 -11.75 -1.79 -18.71
C PRO A 386 -13.02 -1.40 -17.95
N GLU A 387 -13.24 -0.08 -17.80
CA GLU A 387 -14.41 0.47 -17.11
C GLU A 387 -15.72 0.06 -17.77
N GLU A 388 -15.76 -0.02 -19.10
CA GLU A 388 -16.96 -0.31 -19.89
C GLU A 388 -17.39 -1.79 -19.79
N GLY A 389 -16.60 -2.64 -19.16
CA GLY A 389 -16.89 -4.04 -18.95
C GLY A 389 -18.16 -4.27 -18.11
N ALA A 390 -19.00 -5.22 -18.48
CA ALA A 390 -20.25 -5.52 -17.78
C ALA A 390 -20.03 -5.83 -16.30
N PHE A 391 -18.90 -6.44 -15.95
CA PHE A 391 -18.46 -6.70 -14.58
C PHE A 391 -18.29 -5.41 -13.79
N VAL A 392 -17.42 -4.50 -14.26
CA VAL A 392 -17.13 -3.22 -13.60
C VAL A 392 -18.37 -2.36 -13.49
N GLN A 393 -19.14 -2.25 -14.59
CA GLN A 393 -20.42 -1.50 -14.60
C GLN A 393 -21.45 -2.06 -13.62
N THR A 394 -21.44 -3.37 -13.37
CA THR A 394 -22.33 -3.99 -12.37
C THR A 394 -21.89 -3.66 -10.94
N LEU A 395 -20.59 -3.63 -10.66
CA LEU A 395 -20.08 -3.20 -9.36
C LEU A 395 -20.38 -1.73 -9.08
N LEU A 396 -20.12 -0.83 -10.05
CA LEU A 396 -20.46 0.60 -9.95
C LEU A 396 -21.95 0.80 -9.65
N ARG A 397 -22.84 0.14 -10.42
CA ARG A 397 -24.27 0.19 -10.19
C ARG A 397 -24.64 -0.33 -8.79
N THR A 398 -24.04 -1.42 -8.33
CA THR A 398 -24.29 -1.99 -7.02
C THR A 398 -23.93 -1.01 -5.91
N TYR A 399 -22.77 -0.39 -5.99
CA TYR A 399 -22.35 0.63 -5.03
C TYR A 399 -23.34 1.80 -4.97
N HIS A 400 -23.76 2.32 -6.13
CA HIS A 400 -24.74 3.39 -6.20
C HIS A 400 -26.11 2.99 -5.62
N GLU A 401 -26.59 1.78 -5.92
CA GLU A 401 -27.88 1.27 -5.42
C GLU A 401 -27.91 1.14 -3.89
N GLU A 402 -26.79 0.71 -3.27
CA GLU A 402 -26.72 0.46 -1.82
C GLU A 402 -26.36 1.70 -1.00
N THR A 403 -25.62 2.65 -1.58
CA THR A 403 -25.14 3.84 -0.85
C THR A 403 -25.87 5.13 -1.24
N GLY A 404 -26.43 5.21 -2.44
CA GLY A 404 -26.94 6.44 -3.06
C GLY A 404 -25.84 7.41 -3.53
N ASN A 405 -24.57 7.06 -3.35
CA ASN A 405 -23.44 7.89 -3.75
C ASN A 405 -23.17 7.79 -5.26
N GLU A 406 -22.43 8.75 -5.79
CA GLU A 406 -21.91 8.70 -7.15
C GLU A 406 -20.93 7.54 -7.30
N ALA A 407 -21.02 6.82 -8.42
CA ALA A 407 -20.15 5.69 -8.74
C ALA A 407 -19.28 5.99 -9.96
N TYR A 408 -17.98 5.82 -9.81
CA TYR A 408 -16.96 6.07 -10.84
C TYR A 408 -15.76 5.13 -10.61
N CYS A 409 -14.93 4.99 -11.63
CA CYS A 409 -13.69 4.26 -11.51
C CYS A 409 -12.55 5.12 -10.96
N VAL A 410 -11.66 4.51 -10.20
CA VAL A 410 -10.53 5.17 -9.52
C VAL A 410 -9.22 4.52 -9.95
N ALA A 411 -8.19 5.33 -10.12
CA ALA A 411 -6.80 4.88 -10.27
C ALA A 411 -6.01 5.15 -8.99
N ILE A 412 -5.29 4.15 -8.49
CA ILE A 412 -4.45 4.29 -7.30
C ILE A 412 -2.97 4.05 -7.60
N GLY A 413 -2.12 4.60 -6.74
CA GLY A 413 -0.67 4.39 -6.78
C GLY A 413 -0.21 3.16 -5.97
N GLY A 414 -1.11 2.57 -5.17
CA GLY A 414 -0.89 1.30 -4.48
C GLY A 414 -1.11 0.10 -5.40
N GLY A 415 -0.99 -1.09 -4.85
CA GLY A 415 -1.35 -2.33 -5.50
C GLY A 415 -1.96 -3.26 -4.45
N THR A 416 -2.86 -4.12 -4.88
CA THR A 416 -3.51 -5.16 -4.09
C THR A 416 -3.27 -6.52 -4.75
N TYR A 417 -3.82 -7.58 -4.22
CA TYR A 417 -3.76 -8.90 -4.86
C TYR A 417 -4.18 -8.91 -6.34
N VAL A 418 -5.12 -8.05 -6.74
CA VAL A 418 -5.61 -8.03 -8.12
C VAL A 418 -4.63 -7.37 -9.10
N HIS A 419 -3.56 -6.77 -8.62
CA HIS A 419 -2.53 -6.15 -9.47
C HIS A 419 -1.97 -7.08 -10.56
N HIS A 420 -1.88 -8.35 -10.26
CA HIS A 420 -1.35 -9.37 -11.17
C HIS A 420 -2.41 -10.32 -11.73
N GLU A 421 -3.70 -9.99 -11.54
CA GLU A 421 -4.83 -10.83 -11.95
C GLU A 421 -5.64 -10.14 -13.04
N GLU A 422 -5.57 -10.69 -14.27
CA GLU A 422 -6.27 -10.13 -15.44
C GLU A 422 -7.77 -10.01 -15.18
N GLY A 423 -8.31 -8.80 -15.38
CA GLY A 423 -9.74 -8.52 -15.19
C GLY A 423 -10.15 -8.30 -13.73
N GLY A 424 -9.22 -8.37 -12.77
CA GLY A 424 -9.49 -8.08 -11.36
C GLY A 424 -9.68 -6.58 -11.09
N VAL A 425 -10.41 -6.25 -10.02
CA VAL A 425 -10.60 -4.87 -9.53
C VAL A 425 -10.63 -4.86 -8.01
N ALA A 426 -10.31 -3.71 -7.36
CA ALA A 426 -10.66 -3.55 -5.96
C ALA A 426 -12.06 -2.91 -5.84
N PHE A 427 -12.85 -3.39 -4.85
CA PHE A 427 -14.23 -2.99 -4.62
C PHE A 427 -14.56 -3.03 -3.13
N GLY A 428 -14.28 -1.94 -2.44
CA GLY A 428 -14.35 -1.83 -0.97
C GLY A 428 -12.98 -2.12 -0.34
N ALA A 429 -12.82 -1.98 0.99
CA ALA A 429 -13.88 -1.74 1.97
C ALA A 429 -13.98 -0.28 2.44
N GLU A 430 -13.06 0.62 2.05
CA GLU A 430 -13.05 2.00 2.52
C GLU A 430 -14.01 2.88 1.72
N PHE A 431 -14.81 3.70 2.43
CA PHE A 431 -15.77 4.62 1.81
C PHE A 431 -15.15 5.98 1.55
N PRO A 432 -15.46 6.65 0.40
CA PRO A 432 -15.02 8.01 0.15
C PRO A 432 -15.49 8.98 1.24
N GLY A 433 -14.55 9.70 1.83
CA GLY A 433 -14.84 10.67 2.89
C GLY A 433 -15.04 10.07 4.29
N ALA A 434 -14.82 8.77 4.47
CA ALA A 434 -14.78 8.14 5.78
C ALA A 434 -13.63 8.70 6.65
N ALA A 435 -13.65 8.40 7.94
CA ALA A 435 -12.53 8.70 8.82
C ALA A 435 -11.29 7.91 8.38
N ASP A 436 -10.11 8.45 8.62
CA ASP A 436 -8.86 7.70 8.46
C ASP A 436 -8.87 6.50 9.42
N HIS A 437 -8.95 5.30 8.87
CA HIS A 437 -8.97 4.04 9.64
C HIS A 437 -7.60 3.65 10.19
N HIS A 438 -6.58 4.47 9.96
CA HIS A 438 -5.19 4.22 10.37
C HIS A 438 -4.61 2.92 9.80
N MET A 439 -4.99 2.52 8.58
CA MET A 439 -4.41 1.38 7.89
C MET A 439 -2.88 1.42 7.96
N HIS A 440 -2.24 0.29 8.29
CA HIS A 440 -0.81 0.17 8.57
C HIS A 440 -0.28 1.03 9.74
N GLY A 441 -1.11 1.90 10.33
CA GLY A 441 -0.78 2.78 11.45
C GLY A 441 -1.11 2.20 12.85
N PRO A 442 -0.82 2.93 13.93
CA PRO A 442 -1.30 2.61 15.27
C PRO A 442 -2.79 2.92 15.41
N ASP A 443 -3.46 2.16 16.29
CA ASP A 443 -4.89 2.27 16.57
C ASP A 443 -5.77 2.09 15.32
N GLU A 444 -5.35 1.21 14.40
CA GLU A 444 -6.17 0.78 13.26
C GLU A 444 -7.54 0.29 13.75
N PHE A 445 -8.59 0.66 13.03
CA PHE A 445 -9.96 0.26 13.35
C PHE A 445 -10.83 0.12 12.11
N VAL A 446 -11.96 -0.56 12.28
CA VAL A 446 -13.10 -0.52 11.34
C VAL A 446 -14.35 -0.07 12.08
N GLU A 447 -15.19 0.75 11.47
CA GLU A 447 -16.51 1.08 12.00
C GLU A 447 -17.47 -0.09 11.78
N ILE A 448 -18.21 -0.49 12.84
CA ILE A 448 -19.13 -1.63 12.76
C ILE A 448 -20.23 -1.39 11.73
N GLU A 449 -20.71 -0.15 11.61
CA GLU A 449 -21.72 0.21 10.60
C GLU A 449 -21.18 0.06 9.18
N GLU A 450 -19.93 0.45 8.93
CA GLU A 450 -19.28 0.29 7.64
C GLU A 450 -19.01 -1.19 7.31
N LEU A 451 -18.58 -1.98 8.31
CA LEU A 451 -18.35 -3.41 8.14
C LEU A 451 -19.65 -4.16 7.77
N VAL A 452 -20.76 -3.81 8.41
CA VAL A 452 -22.08 -4.37 8.08
C VAL A 452 -22.55 -3.90 6.69
N LEU A 453 -22.31 -2.63 6.33
CA LEU A 453 -22.64 -2.11 5.01
C LEU A 453 -21.80 -2.79 3.92
N ASN A 454 -20.53 -3.04 4.16
CA ASN A 454 -19.67 -3.81 3.27
C ASN A 454 -20.23 -5.21 3.01
N ALA A 455 -20.65 -5.93 4.05
CA ALA A 455 -21.28 -7.24 3.88
C ALA A 455 -22.54 -7.17 3.00
N LYS A 456 -23.36 -6.12 3.13
CA LYS A 456 -24.52 -5.91 2.26
C LYS A 456 -24.12 -5.64 0.82
N ILE A 457 -23.17 -4.72 0.59
CA ILE A 457 -22.68 -4.38 -0.76
C ILE A 457 -22.10 -5.62 -1.44
N PHE A 458 -21.29 -6.43 -0.75
CA PHE A 458 -20.71 -7.66 -1.31
C PHE A 458 -21.81 -8.69 -1.65
N ALA A 459 -22.82 -8.85 -0.79
CA ALA A 459 -23.94 -9.73 -1.09
C ALA A 459 -24.74 -9.26 -2.32
N GLN A 460 -24.99 -7.95 -2.43
CA GLN A 460 -25.69 -7.39 -3.59
C GLN A 460 -24.83 -7.46 -4.86
N ALA A 461 -23.50 -7.31 -4.75
CA ALA A 461 -22.59 -7.52 -5.87
C ALA A 461 -22.67 -8.96 -6.39
N ILE A 462 -22.59 -9.95 -5.50
CA ILE A 462 -22.72 -11.37 -5.86
C ILE A 462 -24.07 -11.62 -6.58
N LEU A 463 -25.18 -11.09 -6.05
CA LEU A 463 -26.51 -11.26 -6.65
C LEU A 463 -26.66 -10.57 -7.99
N ASN A 464 -26.07 -9.37 -8.16
CA ASN A 464 -26.12 -8.62 -9.42
C ASN A 464 -25.27 -9.25 -10.50
N LEU A 465 -24.12 -9.79 -10.13
CA LEU A 465 -23.20 -10.49 -11.04
C LEU A 465 -23.76 -11.80 -11.61
N GLN A 466 -24.83 -12.35 -11.02
CA GLN A 466 -25.54 -13.51 -11.60
C GLN A 466 -26.17 -13.22 -12.96
N GLU A 467 -26.31 -11.94 -13.32
CA GLU A 467 -26.97 -11.50 -14.56
C GLU A 467 -25.98 -10.99 -15.63
N VAL A 468 -24.68 -10.98 -15.33
CA VAL A 468 -23.58 -10.55 -16.25
C VAL A 468 -23.26 -11.59 -17.33
#